data_7e91b4dd82d353c1f7013237fed9ad52
#
_entry.id   7e91b4dd82d353c1f7013237fed9ad52
#
_cell.length_a   1.000
_cell.length_b   1.000
_cell.length_c   1.000
_cell.angle_alpha   90.00
_cell.angle_beta   90.00
_cell.angle_gamma   90.00
#
_symmetry.space_group_name_H-M   'P 1'
#
loop_
_entity.id
_entity.type
_entity.pdbx_description
1 polymer ?
#
loop_
_entity_poly.entity_id
_entity_poly.type
_entity_poly.pdbx_seq_one_letter_code
_entity_poly.pdbx_strand_id
1 'polypeptide(L)'
;MGQRTVLVTAHTGKPTALRSARLVAERLTAAGVAVRTLATEFSSPGTEAVPASAEAAEGAELVIVLGGDGALLRAAELSRPAGVPLIGVNHGHVGFLAEAEPDGLADTVGRLVAGQYVVEERMTIDVTVRGNGSVVASTWALNEATVEKAARERMVEVIIEVDGRPLSRWGCDGVVCSTPTGSTAYASAGGPVVWPEVEALLMVPISAHALFAPPMVV
;
A
#
# COMPACT_ATOMS: atom_id res chain seq x y z
N MET A 1 -10.96 -7.73 29.21
CA MET A 1 -10.73 -7.41 27.79
C MET A 1 -10.17 -6.00 27.73
N GLY A 2 -9.03 -5.79 27.06
CA GLY A 2 -8.49 -4.44 26.86
C GLY A 2 -9.45 -3.60 25.99
N GLN A 3 -9.37 -2.29 26.11
CA GLN A 3 -10.12 -1.37 25.26
C GLN A 3 -9.65 -1.54 23.80
N ARG A 4 -10.57 -1.76 22.87
CA ARG A 4 -10.28 -1.82 21.44
C ARG A 4 -9.85 -0.43 20.97
N THR A 5 -8.80 -0.37 20.16
CA THR A 5 -8.25 0.89 19.62
C THR A 5 -8.16 0.79 18.09
N VAL A 6 -8.56 1.83 17.39
CA VAL A 6 -8.52 1.91 15.93
C VAL A 6 -7.83 3.22 15.52
N LEU A 7 -6.90 3.15 14.57
CA LEU A 7 -6.34 4.35 13.93
C LEU A 7 -7.17 4.70 12.70
N VAL A 8 -7.65 5.93 12.60
CA VAL A 8 -8.37 6.45 11.43
C VAL A 8 -7.53 7.49 10.72
N THR A 9 -7.25 7.28 9.44
CA THR A 9 -6.48 8.18 8.57
C THR A 9 -7.31 8.66 7.40
N ALA A 10 -7.01 9.83 6.84
CA ALA A 10 -7.78 10.41 5.75
C ALA A 10 -6.92 11.20 4.77
N HIS A 11 -7.31 11.19 3.51
CA HIS A 11 -6.70 12.05 2.49
C HIS A 11 -7.08 13.52 2.72
N THR A 12 -6.14 14.34 3.19
CA THR A 12 -6.37 15.74 3.58
C THR A 12 -6.84 16.64 2.43
N GLY A 13 -6.42 16.36 1.21
CA GLY A 13 -6.83 17.10 0.00
C GLY A 13 -8.24 16.80 -0.49
N LYS A 14 -8.98 15.89 0.15
CA LYS A 14 -10.36 15.51 -0.25
C LYS A 14 -11.35 15.80 0.88
N PRO A 15 -12.16 16.87 0.78
CA PRO A 15 -13.16 17.20 1.82
C PRO A 15 -14.17 16.09 2.10
N THR A 16 -14.49 15.26 1.10
CA THR A 16 -15.35 14.09 1.26
C THR A 16 -14.73 13.04 2.16
N ALA A 17 -13.45 12.70 1.96
CA ALA A 17 -12.72 11.75 2.79
C ALA A 17 -12.65 12.23 4.25
N LEU A 18 -12.37 13.53 4.47
CA LEU A 18 -12.34 14.11 5.81
C LEU A 18 -13.71 14.08 6.51
N ARG A 19 -14.81 14.32 5.78
CA ARG A 19 -16.16 14.19 6.35
C ARG A 19 -16.46 12.75 6.77
N SER A 20 -16.15 11.80 5.92
CA SER A 20 -16.32 10.37 6.22
C SER A 20 -15.43 9.92 7.38
N ALA A 21 -14.20 10.40 7.46
CA ALA A 21 -13.31 10.07 8.58
C ALA A 21 -13.86 10.55 9.92
N ARG A 22 -14.41 11.76 9.98
CA ARG A 22 -15.08 12.25 11.20
C ARG A 22 -16.29 11.40 11.56
N LEU A 23 -17.13 11.06 10.58
CA LEU A 23 -18.31 10.20 10.81
C LEU A 23 -17.89 8.80 11.32
N VAL A 24 -16.83 8.21 10.75
CA VAL A 24 -16.27 6.93 11.21
C VAL A 24 -15.78 7.05 12.65
N ALA A 25 -14.98 8.09 12.95
CA ALA A 25 -14.44 8.34 14.28
C ALA A 25 -15.56 8.52 15.33
N GLU A 26 -16.59 9.31 15.01
CA GLU A 26 -17.76 9.52 15.88
C GLU A 26 -18.51 8.20 16.16
N ARG A 27 -18.75 7.38 15.15
CA ARG A 27 -19.46 6.10 15.31
C ARG A 27 -18.67 5.08 16.13
N LEU A 28 -17.36 4.97 15.88
CA LEU A 28 -16.48 4.09 16.63
C LEU A 28 -16.41 4.52 18.10
N THR A 29 -16.24 5.82 18.36
CA THR A 29 -16.22 6.38 19.72
C THR A 29 -17.56 6.13 20.45
N ALA A 30 -18.70 6.36 19.77
CA ALA A 30 -20.02 6.07 20.31
C ALA A 30 -20.24 4.57 20.63
N ALA A 31 -19.55 3.69 19.92
CA ALA A 31 -19.56 2.24 20.18
C ALA A 31 -18.55 1.81 21.27
N GLY A 32 -17.85 2.75 21.92
CA GLY A 32 -16.89 2.45 22.99
C GLY A 32 -15.49 2.01 22.49
N VAL A 33 -15.18 2.20 21.19
CA VAL A 33 -13.87 1.96 20.62
C VAL A 33 -13.01 3.20 20.79
N ALA A 34 -11.79 3.07 21.31
CA ALA A 34 -10.81 4.15 21.32
C ALA A 34 -10.36 4.47 19.89
N VAL A 35 -10.38 5.75 19.53
CA VAL A 35 -9.99 6.18 18.18
C VAL A 35 -8.80 7.10 18.25
N ARG A 36 -7.76 6.73 17.51
CA ARG A 36 -6.63 7.60 17.20
C ARG A 36 -6.79 8.23 15.83
N THR A 37 -6.32 9.47 15.69
CA THR A 37 -6.27 10.20 14.42
C THR A 37 -4.87 10.80 14.25
N LEU A 38 -4.41 10.94 13.01
CA LEU A 38 -3.14 11.63 12.78
C LEU A 38 -3.35 13.16 12.98
N ALA A 39 -2.54 13.75 13.86
CA ALA A 39 -2.62 15.18 14.22
C ALA A 39 -2.53 16.11 13.00
N THR A 40 -1.85 15.67 11.93
CA THR A 40 -1.67 16.42 10.68
C THR A 40 -2.83 16.28 9.70
N GLU A 41 -3.80 15.40 9.95
CA GLU A 41 -4.89 15.11 9.00
C GLU A 41 -6.22 15.70 9.46
N PHE A 42 -6.71 15.28 10.61
CA PHE A 42 -7.97 15.79 11.17
C PHE A 42 -8.05 15.51 12.67
N SER A 43 -9.02 16.15 13.31
CA SER A 43 -9.43 15.85 14.68
C SER A 43 -10.95 15.66 14.75
N SER A 44 -11.41 14.88 15.73
CA SER A 44 -12.81 14.67 16.04
C SER A 44 -13.00 14.61 17.56
N PRO A 45 -14.15 15.02 18.10
CA PRO A 45 -14.42 14.89 19.54
C PRO A 45 -14.25 13.45 20.03
N GLY A 46 -13.58 13.27 21.16
CA GLY A 46 -13.37 11.95 21.77
C GLY A 46 -12.27 11.12 21.12
N THR A 47 -11.49 11.68 20.18
CA THR A 47 -10.33 11.00 19.58
C THR A 47 -9.01 11.47 20.17
N GLU A 48 -8.02 10.61 20.17
CA GLU A 48 -6.63 10.90 20.51
C GLU A 48 -5.86 11.30 19.24
N ALA A 49 -5.29 12.48 19.21
CA ALA A 49 -4.42 12.92 18.10
C ALA A 49 -2.99 12.43 18.34
N VAL A 50 -2.46 11.66 17.40
CA VAL A 50 -1.10 11.10 17.47
C VAL A 50 -0.22 11.63 16.34
N PRO A 51 1.12 11.67 16.49
CA PRO A 51 2.02 11.98 15.39
C PRO A 51 1.91 10.94 14.26
N ALA A 52 2.22 11.35 13.03
CA ALA A 52 2.35 10.43 11.89
C ALA A 52 3.72 9.74 11.94
N SER A 53 3.83 8.71 12.76
CA SER A 53 5.06 7.93 12.97
C SER A 53 4.74 6.44 12.96
N ALA A 54 5.76 5.59 12.95
CA ALA A 54 5.60 4.14 12.97
C ALA A 54 4.79 3.65 14.19
N GLU A 55 4.88 4.37 15.32
CA GLU A 55 4.19 4.04 16.56
C GLU A 55 2.69 4.42 16.53
N ALA A 56 2.22 5.18 15.55
CA ALA A 56 0.82 5.62 15.48
C ALA A 56 -0.18 4.45 15.49
N ALA A 57 0.19 3.33 14.87
CA ALA A 57 -0.64 2.12 14.81
C ALA A 57 -0.35 1.12 15.93
N GLU A 58 0.65 1.33 16.78
CA GLU A 58 1.00 0.37 17.85
C GLU A 58 -0.16 0.12 18.80
N GLY A 59 -0.46 -1.16 19.03
CA GLY A 59 -1.57 -1.58 19.88
C GLY A 59 -2.97 -1.27 19.32
N ALA A 60 -3.07 -0.76 18.10
CA ALA A 60 -4.35 -0.68 17.41
C ALA A 60 -4.75 -2.08 16.89
N GLU A 61 -6.05 -2.31 16.82
CA GLU A 61 -6.65 -3.51 16.24
C GLU A 61 -6.73 -3.41 14.72
N LEU A 62 -6.90 -2.19 14.20
CA LEU A 62 -7.17 -1.92 12.79
C LEU A 62 -6.76 -0.49 12.43
N VAL A 63 -6.33 -0.28 11.20
CA VAL A 63 -6.19 1.04 10.57
C VAL A 63 -7.29 1.21 9.53
N ILE A 64 -8.09 2.27 9.63
CA ILE A 64 -9.13 2.63 8.65
C ILE A 64 -8.66 3.83 7.83
N VAL A 65 -8.65 3.67 6.52
CA VAL A 65 -8.12 4.66 5.57
C VAL A 65 -9.24 5.23 4.72
N LEU A 66 -9.52 6.53 4.85
CA LEU A 66 -10.51 7.21 4.01
C LEU A 66 -9.78 7.95 2.86
N GLY A 67 -9.78 7.35 1.67
CA GLY A 67 -9.04 7.93 0.53
C GLY A 67 -9.05 7.03 -0.69
N GLY A 68 -8.04 7.10 -1.50
CA GLY A 68 -7.75 6.19 -2.60
C GLY A 68 -6.45 5.42 -2.32
N ASP A 69 -5.96 4.69 -3.35
CA ASP A 69 -4.79 3.81 -3.23
C ASP A 69 -3.56 4.51 -2.64
N GLY A 70 -3.27 5.75 -3.03
CA GLY A 70 -2.14 6.50 -2.47
C GLY A 70 -2.28 6.82 -0.98
N ALA A 71 -3.49 6.98 -0.44
CA ALA A 71 -3.70 7.14 0.99
C ALA A 71 -3.50 5.81 1.72
N LEU A 72 -3.94 4.72 1.10
CA LEU A 72 -3.77 3.36 1.62
C LEU A 72 -2.29 2.97 1.67
N LEU A 73 -1.51 3.26 0.62
CA LEU A 73 -0.06 3.03 0.62
C LEU A 73 0.65 3.78 1.76
N ARG A 74 0.28 5.05 2.01
CA ARG A 74 0.83 5.81 3.16
C ARG A 74 0.41 5.22 4.51
N ALA A 75 -0.81 4.74 4.64
CA ALA A 75 -1.25 4.09 5.86
C ALA A 75 -0.55 2.75 6.09
N ALA A 76 -0.18 2.04 5.02
CA ALA A 76 0.62 0.82 5.10
C ALA A 76 2.01 1.06 5.71
N GLU A 77 2.63 2.24 5.50
CA GLU A 77 3.88 2.63 6.16
C GLU A 77 3.74 2.69 7.69
N LEU A 78 2.56 3.02 8.18
CA LEU A 78 2.26 3.10 9.62
C LEU A 78 1.84 1.75 10.20
N SER A 79 1.08 0.96 9.43
CA SER A 79 0.49 -0.30 9.90
C SER A 79 1.46 -1.48 9.85
N ARG A 80 2.29 -1.57 8.80
CA ARG A 80 3.22 -2.69 8.59
C ARG A 80 4.19 -2.91 9.77
N PRO A 81 4.88 -1.87 10.31
CA PRO A 81 5.80 -2.07 11.44
C PRO A 81 5.10 -2.61 12.69
N ALA A 82 3.84 -2.25 12.91
CA ALA A 82 3.03 -2.69 14.03
C ALA A 82 2.31 -4.03 13.78
N GLY A 83 2.37 -4.58 12.57
CA GLY A 83 1.64 -5.79 12.18
C GLY A 83 0.11 -5.63 12.25
N VAL A 84 -0.40 -4.40 12.10
CA VAL A 84 -1.83 -4.08 12.23
C VAL A 84 -2.49 -4.13 10.86
N PRO A 85 -3.62 -4.84 10.69
CA PRO A 85 -4.36 -4.85 9.44
C PRO A 85 -4.92 -3.47 9.11
N LEU A 86 -5.14 -3.23 7.82
CA LEU A 86 -5.72 -1.98 7.35
C LEU A 86 -6.87 -2.23 6.36
N ILE A 87 -7.85 -1.33 6.35
CA ILE A 87 -8.96 -1.33 5.40
C ILE A 87 -9.08 0.04 4.73
N GLY A 88 -9.21 0.06 3.42
CA GLY A 88 -9.45 1.27 2.63
C GLY A 88 -10.92 1.47 2.32
N VAL A 89 -11.42 2.70 2.52
CA VAL A 89 -12.70 3.17 2.01
C VAL A 89 -12.44 4.16 0.89
N ASN A 90 -12.87 3.83 -0.32
CA ASN A 90 -12.56 4.59 -1.51
C ASN A 90 -13.32 5.93 -1.53
N HIS A 91 -12.58 7.02 -1.65
CA HIS A 91 -13.09 8.38 -1.88
C HIS A 91 -12.47 9.00 -3.15
N GLY A 92 -12.27 8.20 -4.19
CA GLY A 92 -11.62 8.63 -5.43
C GLY A 92 -12.20 7.93 -6.65
N HIS A 93 -11.42 7.94 -7.72
CA HIS A 93 -11.65 7.07 -8.86
C HIS A 93 -11.50 5.62 -8.41
N VAL A 94 -12.10 4.70 -9.16
CA VAL A 94 -12.00 3.25 -8.90
C VAL A 94 -10.54 2.89 -8.62
N GLY A 95 -10.27 2.45 -7.39
CA GLY A 95 -8.96 1.97 -6.94
C GLY A 95 -8.96 0.45 -6.89
N PHE A 96 -7.78 -0.13 -6.84
CA PHE A 96 -7.61 -1.59 -6.75
C PHE A 96 -7.34 -2.08 -5.33
N LEU A 97 -7.05 -1.16 -4.39
CA LEU A 97 -6.66 -1.50 -3.03
C LEU A 97 -7.77 -1.23 -1.99
N ALA A 98 -8.71 -0.33 -2.28
CA ALA A 98 -9.79 0.00 -1.35
C ALA A 98 -10.97 -0.96 -1.54
N GLU A 99 -11.45 -1.55 -0.44
CA GLU A 99 -12.46 -2.62 -0.43
C GLU A 99 -13.88 -2.14 -0.13
N ALA A 100 -14.04 -0.90 0.32
CA ALA A 100 -15.35 -0.34 0.67
C ALA A 100 -15.64 0.94 -0.11
N GLU A 101 -16.91 1.10 -0.47
CA GLU A 101 -17.42 2.29 -1.14
C GLU A 101 -18.06 3.26 -0.11
N PRO A 102 -18.10 4.58 -0.40
CA PRO A 102 -18.67 5.57 0.50
C PRO A 102 -20.14 5.34 0.84
N ASP A 103 -20.92 4.82 -0.10
CA ASP A 103 -22.36 4.56 0.07
C ASP A 103 -22.63 3.42 1.07
N GLY A 104 -21.67 2.48 1.23
CA GLY A 104 -21.71 1.39 2.21
C GLY A 104 -21.04 1.70 3.54
N LEU A 105 -20.55 2.93 3.76
CA LEU A 105 -19.72 3.28 4.92
C LEU A 105 -20.39 2.96 6.26
N ALA A 106 -21.69 3.20 6.39
CA ALA A 106 -22.43 2.96 7.62
C ALA A 106 -22.46 1.47 8.00
N ASP A 107 -22.67 0.62 7.01
CA ASP A 107 -22.70 -0.83 7.15
C ASP A 107 -21.29 -1.37 7.43
N THR A 108 -20.30 -0.89 6.68
CA THR A 108 -18.89 -1.22 6.90
C THR A 108 -18.46 -0.92 8.34
N VAL A 109 -18.76 0.28 8.86
CA VAL A 109 -18.44 0.63 10.25
C VAL A 109 -19.19 -0.27 11.23
N GLY A 110 -20.46 -0.58 10.98
CA GLY A 110 -21.24 -1.51 11.81
C GLY A 110 -20.57 -2.89 11.89
N ARG A 111 -20.10 -3.44 10.78
CA ARG A 111 -19.38 -4.71 10.73
C ARG A 111 -18.03 -4.65 11.45
N LEU A 112 -17.28 -3.56 11.30
CA LEU A 112 -16.02 -3.36 12.01
C LEU A 112 -16.20 -3.28 13.52
N VAL A 113 -17.23 -2.55 13.99
CA VAL A 113 -17.60 -2.50 15.41
C VAL A 113 -17.95 -3.89 15.93
N ALA A 114 -18.66 -4.69 15.14
CA ALA A 114 -19.05 -6.05 15.49
C ALA A 114 -17.88 -7.07 15.35
N GLY A 115 -16.69 -6.66 14.88
CA GLY A 115 -15.56 -7.56 14.61
C GLY A 115 -15.81 -8.52 13.45
N GLN A 116 -16.71 -8.18 12.54
CA GLN A 116 -17.13 -9.01 11.40
C GLN A 116 -16.31 -8.66 10.15
N TYR A 117 -15.04 -9.00 10.16
CA TYR A 117 -14.13 -8.86 9.02
C TYR A 117 -13.13 -10.01 8.98
N VAL A 118 -12.57 -10.26 7.82
CA VAL A 118 -11.50 -11.23 7.60
C VAL A 118 -10.24 -10.47 7.22
N VAL A 119 -9.11 -10.86 7.78
CA VAL A 119 -7.79 -10.29 7.42
C VAL A 119 -7.18 -11.15 6.32
N GLU A 120 -6.79 -10.50 5.24
CA GLU A 120 -6.05 -11.10 4.13
C GLU A 120 -4.59 -10.63 4.18
N GLU A 121 -3.66 -11.55 4.08
CA GLU A 121 -2.24 -11.22 4.01
C GLU A 121 -1.84 -10.82 2.59
N ARG A 122 -1.03 -9.79 2.47
CA ARG A 122 -0.50 -9.30 1.20
C ARG A 122 1.01 -9.39 1.20
N MET A 123 1.56 -9.96 0.13
CA MET A 123 2.99 -10.00 -0.11
C MET A 123 3.57 -8.59 -0.21
N THR A 124 4.74 -8.35 0.37
CA THR A 124 5.53 -7.12 0.21
C THR A 124 6.93 -7.46 -0.29
N ILE A 125 7.63 -6.51 -0.89
CA ILE A 125 9.01 -6.66 -1.35
C ILE A 125 9.91 -5.86 -0.42
N ASP A 126 10.96 -6.48 0.14
CA ASP A 126 12.06 -5.75 0.74
C ASP A 126 13.09 -5.42 -0.35
N VAL A 127 13.45 -4.15 -0.44
CA VAL A 127 14.35 -3.62 -1.48
C VAL A 127 15.65 -3.17 -0.85
N THR A 128 16.76 -3.71 -1.30
CA THR A 128 18.09 -3.28 -0.88
C THR A 128 18.91 -2.86 -2.09
N VAL A 129 19.32 -1.61 -2.12
CA VAL A 129 20.22 -1.07 -3.12
C VAL A 129 21.66 -1.20 -2.64
N ARG A 130 22.51 -1.80 -3.45
CA ARG A 130 23.95 -1.94 -3.19
C ARG A 130 24.77 -1.20 -4.24
N GLY A 131 25.81 -0.51 -3.80
CA GLY A 131 26.79 0.14 -4.65
C GLY A 131 28.20 -0.15 -4.14
N ASN A 132 29.10 -0.57 -5.01
CA ASN A 132 30.50 -0.89 -4.65
C ASN A 132 30.61 -1.85 -3.45
N GLY A 133 29.74 -2.84 -3.38
CA GLY A 133 29.70 -3.85 -2.30
C GLY A 133 29.03 -3.42 -1.00
N SER A 134 28.65 -2.16 -0.86
CA SER A 134 28.00 -1.63 0.34
C SER A 134 26.50 -1.38 0.10
N VAL A 135 25.69 -1.48 1.17
CA VAL A 135 24.28 -1.06 1.14
C VAL A 135 24.22 0.46 1.05
N VAL A 136 23.56 0.97 0.02
CA VAL A 136 23.35 2.41 -0.22
C VAL A 136 22.00 2.86 0.26
N ALA A 137 20.96 2.02 0.09
CA ALA A 137 19.61 2.28 0.54
C ALA A 137 18.89 0.97 0.83
N SER A 138 17.90 1.04 1.71
CA SER A 138 16.97 -0.06 2.00
C SER A 138 15.58 0.51 2.19
N THR A 139 14.58 -0.15 1.59
CA THR A 139 13.15 0.22 1.70
C THR A 139 12.31 -1.02 1.46
N TRP A 140 11.00 -0.85 1.38
CA TRP A 140 10.05 -1.90 1.03
C TRP A 140 8.96 -1.36 0.09
N ALA A 141 8.20 -2.23 -0.54
CA ALA A 141 7.08 -1.86 -1.38
C ALA A 141 5.91 -2.84 -1.21
N LEU A 142 4.69 -2.30 -1.18
CA LEU A 142 3.45 -3.08 -1.26
C LEU A 142 3.12 -3.39 -2.73
N ASN A 143 3.30 -2.43 -3.62
CA ASN A 143 3.02 -2.60 -5.05
C ASN A 143 4.25 -3.04 -5.82
N GLU A 144 5.21 -2.15 -6.04
CA GLU A 144 6.38 -2.41 -6.86
C GLU A 144 7.60 -1.58 -6.45
N ALA A 145 8.77 -2.08 -6.85
CA ALA A 145 10.02 -1.34 -6.90
C ALA A 145 10.45 -1.18 -8.36
N THR A 146 10.83 0.04 -8.73
CA THR A 146 11.23 0.35 -10.11
C THR A 146 12.68 0.78 -10.18
N VAL A 147 13.41 0.24 -11.13
CA VAL A 147 14.74 0.70 -11.53
C VAL A 147 14.61 1.38 -12.87
N GLU A 148 14.89 2.67 -12.93
CA GLU A 148 14.74 3.48 -14.14
C GLU A 148 16.06 4.17 -14.53
N LYS A 149 16.20 4.49 -15.81
CA LYS A 149 17.31 5.29 -16.31
C LYS A 149 17.28 6.71 -15.71
N ALA A 150 18.43 7.22 -15.30
CA ALA A 150 18.54 8.57 -14.76
C ALA A 150 18.57 9.66 -15.86
N ALA A 151 18.92 9.32 -17.10
CA ALA A 151 19.06 10.26 -18.20
C ALA A 151 18.16 9.85 -19.38
N ARG A 152 17.52 10.85 -20.01
CA ARG A 152 16.58 10.62 -21.13
C ARG A 152 17.22 9.96 -22.34
N GLU A 153 18.47 10.33 -22.64
CA GLU A 153 19.14 9.98 -23.90
C GLU A 153 19.79 8.59 -23.90
N ARG A 154 19.82 7.91 -22.76
CA ARG A 154 20.50 6.64 -22.63
C ARG A 154 19.60 5.58 -22.05
N MET A 155 19.63 4.39 -22.64
CA MET A 155 19.07 3.18 -22.04
C MET A 155 19.91 2.76 -20.81
N VAL A 156 19.28 2.02 -19.92
CA VAL A 156 19.98 1.24 -18.91
C VAL A 156 20.08 -0.21 -19.37
N GLU A 157 21.19 -0.86 -19.12
CA GLU A 157 21.32 -2.30 -19.27
C GLU A 157 21.09 -2.96 -17.91
N VAL A 158 20.08 -3.80 -17.83
CA VAL A 158 19.68 -4.48 -16.60
C VAL A 158 19.83 -5.99 -16.79
N ILE A 159 20.51 -6.64 -15.85
CA ILE A 159 20.57 -8.09 -15.74
C ILE A 159 19.63 -8.52 -14.63
N ILE A 160 18.70 -9.40 -14.94
CA ILE A 160 17.79 -10.00 -13.98
C ILE A 160 18.37 -11.34 -13.55
N GLU A 161 18.50 -11.50 -12.26
CA GLU A 161 18.89 -12.77 -11.63
C GLU A 161 17.85 -13.19 -10.61
N VAL A 162 17.58 -14.48 -10.55
CA VAL A 162 16.72 -15.10 -9.53
C VAL A 162 17.55 -16.14 -8.80
N ASP A 163 17.64 -16.02 -7.49
CA ASP A 163 18.47 -16.88 -6.62
C ASP A 163 19.94 -17.00 -7.10
N GLY A 164 20.52 -15.88 -7.57
CA GLY A 164 21.89 -15.81 -8.08
C GLY A 164 22.08 -16.45 -9.46
N ARG A 165 21.02 -16.80 -10.16
CA ARG A 165 21.03 -17.35 -11.51
C ARG A 165 20.58 -16.29 -12.51
N PRO A 166 21.36 -15.97 -13.55
CA PRO A 166 20.96 -15.02 -14.56
C PRO A 166 19.76 -15.55 -15.36
N LEU A 167 18.70 -14.78 -15.41
CA LEU A 167 17.46 -15.11 -16.10
C LEU A 167 17.33 -14.35 -17.41
N SER A 168 17.61 -13.05 -17.42
CA SER A 168 17.49 -12.21 -18.60
C SER A 168 18.41 -10.99 -18.56
N ARG A 169 18.67 -10.42 -19.74
CA ARG A 169 19.39 -9.14 -19.91
C ARG A 169 18.59 -8.24 -20.82
N TRP A 170 18.28 -7.04 -20.36
CA TRP A 170 17.49 -6.07 -21.11
C TRP A 170 18.22 -4.73 -21.25
N GLY A 171 18.30 -4.23 -22.49
CA GLY A 171 18.49 -2.79 -22.76
C GLY A 171 17.12 -2.14 -22.76
N CYS A 172 16.83 -1.27 -21.79
CA CYS A 172 15.49 -0.74 -21.57
C CYS A 172 15.52 0.65 -20.93
N ASP A 173 14.35 1.26 -20.76
CA ASP A 173 14.22 2.49 -19.98
C ASP A 173 14.15 2.21 -18.48
N GLY A 174 13.77 1.00 -18.09
CA GLY A 174 13.72 0.55 -16.72
C GLY A 174 13.10 -0.83 -16.59
N VAL A 175 12.97 -1.29 -15.35
CA VAL A 175 12.33 -2.55 -14.98
C VAL A 175 11.47 -2.32 -13.74
N VAL A 176 10.24 -2.81 -13.79
CA VAL A 176 9.33 -2.87 -12.64
C VAL A 176 9.43 -4.26 -12.04
N CYS A 177 9.73 -4.35 -10.74
CA CYS A 177 9.60 -5.56 -9.95
C CYS A 177 8.37 -5.41 -9.06
N SER A 178 7.31 -6.15 -9.33
CA SER A 178 6.00 -5.96 -8.70
C SER A 178 5.59 -7.18 -7.88
N THR A 179 4.88 -6.91 -6.78
CA THR A 179 4.08 -7.92 -6.07
C THR A 179 2.82 -8.26 -6.86
N PRO A 180 2.09 -9.31 -6.51
CA PRO A 180 0.76 -9.56 -7.05
C PRO A 180 -0.19 -8.36 -6.86
N THR A 181 -0.17 -7.73 -5.68
CA THR A 181 -0.96 -6.51 -5.40
C THR A 181 -0.62 -5.39 -6.39
N GLY A 182 0.67 -5.16 -6.67
CA GLY A 182 1.14 -4.14 -7.61
C GLY A 182 0.92 -4.49 -9.09
N SER A 183 0.52 -5.72 -9.42
CA SER A 183 0.29 -6.12 -10.83
C SER A 183 -0.81 -5.29 -11.51
N THR A 184 -1.72 -4.69 -10.74
CA THR A 184 -2.75 -3.77 -11.22
C THR A 184 -2.34 -2.29 -11.15
N ALA A 185 -1.16 -1.98 -10.61
CA ALA A 185 -0.58 -0.63 -10.53
C ALA A 185 0.35 -0.38 -11.73
N TYR A 186 1.57 0.10 -11.55
CA TYR A 186 2.48 0.45 -12.64
C TYR A 186 2.84 -0.75 -13.54
N ALA A 187 2.96 -1.94 -12.95
CA ALA A 187 3.23 -3.17 -13.72
C ALA A 187 2.16 -3.50 -14.76
N SER A 188 0.92 -3.01 -14.60
CA SER A 188 -0.18 -3.19 -15.57
C SER A 188 0.08 -2.55 -16.94
N ALA A 189 1.07 -1.64 -17.04
CA ALA A 189 1.47 -1.03 -18.31
C ALA A 189 2.05 -2.04 -19.33
N GLY A 190 2.42 -3.24 -18.88
CA GLY A 190 2.98 -4.26 -19.78
C GLY A 190 2.92 -5.69 -19.25
N GLY A 191 2.56 -5.87 -17.99
CA GLY A 191 2.47 -7.17 -17.32
C GLY A 191 1.03 -7.71 -17.20
N PRO A 192 0.87 -9.02 -16.94
CA PRO A 192 -0.40 -9.62 -16.60
C PRO A 192 -0.84 -9.24 -15.18
N VAL A 193 -2.15 -9.32 -14.92
CA VAL A 193 -2.69 -9.27 -13.57
C VAL A 193 -2.37 -10.60 -12.86
N VAL A 194 -1.81 -10.50 -11.66
CA VAL A 194 -1.51 -11.64 -10.80
C VAL A 194 -2.44 -11.59 -9.59
N TRP A 195 -3.05 -12.72 -9.26
CA TRP A 195 -3.93 -12.79 -8.08
C TRP A 195 -3.13 -12.61 -6.79
N PRO A 196 -3.66 -11.89 -5.80
CA PRO A 196 -2.94 -11.57 -4.57
C PRO A 196 -2.41 -12.75 -3.76
N GLU A 197 -3.09 -13.90 -3.87
CA GLU A 197 -2.74 -15.12 -3.14
C GLU A 197 -1.56 -15.89 -3.80
N VAL A 198 -1.11 -15.46 -4.96
CA VAL A 198 0.02 -16.10 -5.66
C VAL A 198 1.33 -15.55 -5.08
N GLU A 199 2.14 -16.43 -4.52
CA GLU A 199 3.49 -16.08 -4.05
C GLU A 199 4.48 -16.01 -5.23
N ALA A 200 4.48 -14.91 -5.93
CA ALA A 200 5.35 -14.68 -7.08
C ALA A 200 5.66 -13.19 -7.25
N LEU A 201 6.75 -12.89 -7.93
CA LEU A 201 7.09 -11.54 -8.36
C LEU A 201 6.90 -11.40 -9.87
N LEU A 202 6.44 -10.24 -10.29
CA LEU A 202 6.26 -9.88 -11.69
C LEU A 202 7.37 -8.93 -12.11
N MET A 203 8.16 -9.33 -13.09
CA MET A 203 9.23 -8.51 -13.69
C MET A 203 8.76 -7.96 -15.02
N VAL A 204 8.62 -6.64 -15.15
CA VAL A 204 8.13 -5.98 -16.37
C VAL A 204 9.18 -5.01 -16.88
N PRO A 205 9.76 -5.24 -18.08
CA PRO A 205 10.65 -4.27 -18.70
C PRO A 205 9.88 -3.07 -19.24
N ILE A 206 10.42 -1.87 -19.05
CA ILE A 206 9.87 -0.61 -19.58
C ILE A 206 10.60 -0.28 -20.87
N SER A 207 9.88 -0.17 -21.99
CA SER A 207 10.43 0.20 -23.29
C SER A 207 11.67 -0.62 -23.66
N ALA A 208 11.60 -1.93 -23.56
CA ALA A 208 12.74 -2.79 -23.88
C ALA A 208 13.11 -2.70 -25.37
N HIS A 209 14.40 -2.53 -25.65
CA HIS A 209 14.97 -2.54 -26.98
C HIS A 209 15.41 -3.96 -27.35
N ALA A 210 14.46 -4.86 -27.51
CA ALA A 210 14.69 -6.24 -27.92
C ALA A 210 13.51 -6.73 -28.78
N LEU A 211 13.80 -7.66 -29.69
CA LEU A 211 12.75 -8.30 -30.49
C LEU A 211 11.74 -9.06 -29.64
N PHE A 212 12.17 -9.51 -28.46
CA PHE A 212 11.34 -10.24 -27.52
C PHE A 212 11.81 -9.97 -26.08
N ALA A 213 10.99 -9.27 -25.32
CA ALA A 213 11.22 -8.97 -23.91
C ALA A 213 9.88 -9.05 -23.16
N PRO A 214 9.33 -10.27 -22.99
CA PRO A 214 8.07 -10.44 -22.30
C PRO A 214 8.22 -10.13 -20.81
N PRO A 215 7.15 -9.73 -20.13
CA PRO A 215 7.10 -9.77 -18.68
C PRO A 215 7.27 -11.21 -18.19
N MET A 216 7.85 -11.37 -17.02
CA MET A 216 8.11 -12.66 -16.40
C MET A 216 7.46 -12.72 -15.03
N VAL A 217 6.91 -13.86 -14.70
CA VAL A 217 6.47 -14.21 -13.33
C VAL A 217 7.53 -15.17 -12.77
N VAL A 218 8.11 -14.84 -11.61
CA VAL A 218 9.21 -15.54 -10.97
C VAL A 218 8.90 -15.90 -9.52
#